data_70a0c7f4aee7de0f294ac868b9ca95d3
#
_entry.id   70a0c7f4aee7de0f294ac868b9ca95d3
#
_cell.length_a   1.000
_cell.length_b   1.000
_cell.length_c   1.000
_cell.angle_alpha   90.00
_cell.angle_beta   90.00
_cell.angle_gamma   90.00
#
_symmetry.space_group_name_H-M   'P 1'
#
loop_
_entity.id
_entity.type
_entity.pdbx_description
1 polymer ?
#
loop_
_entity_poly.entity_id
_entity_poly.type
_entity_poly.pdbx_seq_one_letter_code
_entity_poly.pdbx_strand_id
1 'polypeptide(L)'
;MMIKMSEHATNDRIERLAYIATEIGIGEPVMSYLDETTYRLAILTDTGVVVIKDSYTEELVTAYVASLERACAMWERVHGTKILPNTLYKRILRNKSAHCQEVNEINKSYGYKYKNGKIR
;
A
#
# COMPACT_ATOMS: atom_id res chain seq x y z
N MET A 1 -9.10 0.19 14.32
CA MET A 1 -7.72 0.06 14.78
C MET A 1 -7.08 1.44 14.90
N MET A 2 -6.53 1.77 16.05
CA MET A 2 -5.76 2.99 16.19
C MET A 2 -4.39 2.82 15.52
N ILE A 3 -4.05 3.74 14.62
CA ILE A 3 -2.77 3.73 13.93
C ILE A 3 -1.93 4.87 14.47
N LYS A 4 -0.80 4.52 15.05
CA LYS A 4 0.19 5.49 15.49
C LYS A 4 1.10 5.82 14.30
N MET A 5 1.22 7.09 13.95
CA MET A 5 1.93 7.53 12.78
C MET A 5 3.30 8.08 13.14
N SER A 6 4.31 7.69 12.36
CA SER A 6 5.62 8.31 12.44
C SER A 6 5.58 9.71 11.82
N GLU A 7 6.57 10.54 12.16
CA GLU A 7 6.71 11.88 11.59
C GLU A 7 6.76 11.85 10.06
N HIS A 8 7.47 10.89 9.50
CA HIS A 8 7.59 10.71 8.06
C HIS A 8 6.22 10.44 7.38
N ALA A 9 5.39 9.59 7.98
CA ALA A 9 4.07 9.30 7.44
C ALA A 9 3.13 10.50 7.54
N THR A 10 3.27 11.31 8.59
CA THR A 10 2.39 12.45 8.84
C THR A 10 2.57 13.57 7.81
N ASN A 11 3.80 13.85 7.40
CA ASN A 11 4.08 15.03 6.58
C ASN A 11 3.74 14.86 5.11
N ASP A 12 4.12 13.75 4.47
CA ASP A 12 4.08 13.65 3.02
C ASP A 12 2.97 12.74 2.47
N ARG A 13 2.24 12.03 3.34
CA ARG A 13 1.37 10.95 2.90
C ARG A 13 -0.05 11.03 3.43
N ILE A 14 -0.41 12.15 4.02
CA ILE A 14 -1.70 12.27 4.71
C ILE A 14 -2.89 12.08 3.75
N GLU A 15 -2.81 12.63 2.55
CA GLU A 15 -3.88 12.49 1.55
C GLU A 15 -4.03 11.05 1.10
N ARG A 16 -2.92 10.36 0.89
CA ARG A 16 -2.91 8.96 0.50
C ARG A 16 -3.48 8.08 1.60
N LEU A 17 -3.11 8.34 2.85
CA LEU A 17 -3.63 7.61 4.00
C LEU A 17 -5.13 7.84 4.17
N ALA A 18 -5.59 9.08 3.98
CA ALA A 18 -7.00 9.40 4.02
C ALA A 18 -7.78 8.67 2.93
N TYR A 19 -7.28 8.65 1.71
CA TYR A 19 -7.89 7.92 0.61
C TYR A 19 -8.00 6.42 0.91
N ILE A 20 -6.92 5.82 1.40
CA ILE A 20 -6.91 4.42 1.77
C ILE A 20 -7.94 4.13 2.86
N ALA A 21 -7.97 4.97 3.90
CA ALA A 21 -8.88 4.76 5.02
C ALA A 21 -10.35 4.90 4.63
N THR A 22 -10.70 5.86 3.75
CA THR A 22 -12.08 6.18 3.41
C THR A 22 -12.61 5.38 2.23
N GLU A 23 -11.80 5.18 1.20
CA GLU A 23 -12.27 4.59 -0.07
C GLU A 23 -11.97 3.10 -0.20
N ILE A 24 -10.86 2.64 0.35
CA ILE A 24 -10.43 1.25 0.20
C ILE A 24 -10.63 0.48 1.49
N GLY A 25 -10.33 1.09 2.62
CA GLY A 25 -10.22 0.41 3.90
C GLY A 25 -8.88 -0.27 4.05
N ILE A 26 -8.28 -0.15 5.23
CA ILE A 26 -6.98 -0.78 5.49
C ILE A 26 -7.11 -2.30 5.43
N GLY A 27 -8.21 -2.85 5.94
CA GLY A 27 -8.45 -4.29 5.95
C GLY A 27 -7.69 -5.02 7.05
N GLU A 28 -7.73 -6.34 6.98
CA GLU A 28 -7.07 -7.21 7.95
C GLU A 28 -5.80 -7.81 7.34
N PRO A 29 -4.73 -7.98 8.13
CA PRO A 29 -3.50 -8.59 7.63
C PRO A 29 -3.74 -10.01 7.11
N VAL A 30 -3.23 -10.31 5.92
CA VAL A 30 -3.24 -11.67 5.37
C VAL A 30 -1.86 -12.29 5.37
N MET A 31 -0.83 -11.46 5.42
CA MET A 31 0.55 -11.91 5.61
C MET A 31 1.41 -10.75 6.09
N SER A 32 2.52 -11.07 6.73
CA SER A 32 3.51 -10.08 7.14
C SER A 32 4.89 -10.73 7.22
N TYR A 33 5.92 -9.90 7.11
CA TYR A 33 7.28 -10.33 7.35
C TYR A 33 8.13 -9.17 7.86
N LEU A 34 9.20 -9.50 8.58
CA LEU A 34 10.18 -8.52 9.03
C LEU A 34 11.24 -8.34 7.96
N ASP A 35 11.47 -7.11 7.56
CA ASP A 35 12.60 -6.76 6.71
C ASP A 35 13.81 -6.56 7.62
N GLU A 36 14.73 -7.51 7.59
CA GLU A 36 15.91 -7.50 8.47
C GLU A 36 16.88 -6.36 8.18
N THR A 37 16.86 -5.83 6.96
CA THR A 37 17.73 -4.71 6.58
C THR A 37 17.28 -3.40 7.22
N THR A 38 15.99 -3.15 7.24
CA THR A 38 15.41 -1.90 7.74
C THR A 38 14.78 -2.04 9.12
N TYR A 39 14.62 -3.25 9.63
CA TYR A 39 13.88 -3.58 10.86
C TYR A 39 12.44 -3.08 10.82
N ARG A 40 11.84 -3.09 9.62
CA ARG A 40 10.46 -2.70 9.41
C ARG A 40 9.60 -3.92 9.15
N LEU A 41 8.38 -3.87 9.66
CA LEU A 41 7.38 -4.91 9.44
C LEU A 41 6.57 -4.54 8.20
N ALA A 42 6.59 -5.41 7.21
CA ALA A 42 5.79 -5.26 6.00
C ALA A 42 4.54 -6.13 6.11
N ILE A 43 3.38 -5.53 5.95
CA ILE A 43 2.08 -6.18 6.11
C ILE A 43 1.28 -6.01 4.84
N LEU A 44 0.74 -7.09 4.30
CA LEU A 44 -0.23 -7.04 3.20
C LEU A 44 -1.61 -7.39 3.76
N THR A 45 -2.60 -6.58 3.44
CA THR A 45 -3.97 -6.77 3.93
C THR A 45 -4.87 -7.39 2.88
N ASP A 46 -6.04 -7.86 3.32
CA ASP A 46 -7.03 -8.48 2.45
C ASP A 46 -7.69 -7.50 1.47
N THR A 47 -7.54 -6.21 1.69
CA THR A 47 -8.01 -5.18 0.76
C THR A 47 -6.95 -4.79 -0.27
N GLY A 48 -5.76 -5.39 -0.21
CA GLY A 48 -4.68 -5.08 -1.14
C GLY A 48 -3.86 -3.85 -0.74
N VAL A 49 -3.82 -3.54 0.54
CA VAL A 49 -3.02 -2.42 1.08
C VAL A 49 -1.76 -2.96 1.71
N VAL A 50 -0.64 -2.31 1.46
CA VAL A 50 0.62 -2.57 2.14
C VAL A 50 0.78 -1.56 3.27
N VAL A 51 1.04 -2.06 4.47
CA VAL A 51 1.29 -1.25 5.66
C VAL A 51 2.72 -1.54 6.11
N ILE A 52 3.52 -0.50 6.26
CA ILE A 52 4.89 -0.60 6.76
C ILE A 52 4.94 0.04 8.14
N LYS A 53 5.37 -0.73 9.12
CA LYS A 53 5.51 -0.27 10.51
C LYS A 53 6.94 -0.42 10.98
N ASP A 54 7.35 0.43 11.91
CA ASP A 54 8.59 0.22 12.65
C ASP A 54 8.39 -0.98 13.58
N SER A 55 9.32 -1.94 13.55
CA SER A 55 9.18 -3.18 14.33
C SER A 55 9.37 -2.98 15.84
N TYR A 56 10.03 -1.91 16.25
CA TYR A 56 10.26 -1.61 17.65
C TYR A 56 9.16 -0.74 18.27
N THR A 57 8.78 0.32 17.56
CA THR A 57 7.82 1.31 18.08
C THR A 57 6.39 1.03 17.65
N GLU A 58 6.20 0.18 16.65
CA GLU A 58 4.92 -0.11 16.01
C GLU A 58 4.30 1.11 15.32
N GLU A 59 5.08 2.18 15.15
CA GLU A 59 4.60 3.37 14.43
C GLU A 59 4.46 3.09 12.94
N LEU A 60 3.41 3.65 12.36
CA LEU A 60 3.20 3.58 10.92
C LEU A 60 4.27 4.39 10.21
N VAL A 61 5.04 3.75 9.36
CA VAL A 61 6.01 4.41 8.49
C VAL A 61 5.33 4.89 7.21
N THR A 62 4.58 4.02 6.57
CA THR A 62 3.80 4.35 5.37
C THR A 62 2.73 3.29 5.12
N ALA A 63 1.75 3.65 4.29
CA ALA A 63 0.79 2.71 3.76
C ALA A 63 0.49 3.10 2.32
N TYR A 64 0.28 2.12 1.46
CA TYR A 64 -0.03 2.37 0.07
C TYR A 64 -0.82 1.20 -0.53
N VAL A 65 -1.50 1.47 -1.63
CA VAL A 65 -2.23 0.44 -2.36
C VAL A 65 -1.21 -0.40 -3.13
N ALA A 66 -1.22 -1.71 -2.91
CA ALA A 66 -0.27 -2.60 -3.54
C ALA A 66 -0.47 -2.67 -5.04
N SER A 67 0.63 -2.60 -5.80
CA SER A 67 0.60 -3.05 -7.19
C SER A 67 0.52 -4.58 -7.20
N LEU A 68 0.04 -5.14 -8.31
CA LEU A 68 0.01 -6.60 -8.45
C LEU A 68 1.40 -7.19 -8.31
N GLU A 69 2.37 -6.56 -8.94
CA GLU A 69 3.77 -6.98 -8.90
C GLU A 69 4.31 -6.99 -7.47
N ARG A 70 4.04 -5.93 -6.71
CA ARG A 70 4.48 -5.83 -5.31
C ARG A 70 3.81 -6.88 -4.44
N ALA A 71 2.51 -7.08 -4.58
CA ALA A 71 1.77 -8.08 -3.82
C ALA A 71 2.29 -9.50 -4.10
N CYS A 72 2.54 -9.82 -5.37
CA CYS A 72 3.11 -11.11 -5.76
C CYS A 72 4.50 -11.33 -5.17
N ALA A 73 5.34 -10.29 -5.17
CA ALA A 73 6.69 -10.37 -4.60
C ALA A 73 6.65 -10.60 -3.09
N MET A 74 5.76 -9.90 -2.39
CA MET A 74 5.57 -10.10 -0.94
C MET A 74 5.05 -11.50 -0.65
N TRP A 75 4.08 -11.95 -1.42
CA TRP A 75 3.50 -13.29 -1.27
C TRP A 75 4.53 -14.39 -1.46
N GLU A 76 5.35 -14.28 -2.49
CA GLU A 76 6.44 -15.23 -2.74
C GLU A 76 7.41 -15.31 -1.56
N ARG A 77 7.71 -14.18 -0.95
CA ARG A 77 8.66 -14.13 0.17
C ARG A 77 8.18 -14.96 1.36
N VAL A 78 6.88 -15.02 1.60
CA VAL A 78 6.30 -15.74 2.74
C VAL A 78 5.85 -17.15 2.36
N HIS A 79 5.25 -17.31 1.18
CA HIS A 79 4.61 -18.57 0.78
C HIS A 79 5.38 -19.37 -0.28
N GLY A 80 6.46 -18.82 -0.84
CA GLY A 80 7.27 -19.50 -1.83
C GLY A 80 6.66 -19.55 -3.24
N THR A 81 5.56 -18.87 -3.47
CA THR A 81 4.90 -18.81 -4.78
C THR A 81 4.38 -17.39 -5.03
N LYS A 82 4.39 -16.97 -6.30
CA LYS A 82 3.83 -15.69 -6.73
C LYS A 82 2.32 -15.74 -6.98
N ILE A 83 1.70 -16.89 -6.78
CA ILE A 83 0.26 -17.07 -7.05
C ILE A 83 -0.54 -16.59 -5.84
N LEU A 84 -1.22 -15.46 -6.01
CA LEU A 84 -2.08 -14.89 -4.98
C LEU A 84 -3.41 -15.64 -4.90
N PRO A 85 -4.06 -15.66 -3.72
CA PRO A 85 -5.45 -16.07 -3.63
C PRO A 85 -6.32 -15.26 -4.59
N ASN A 86 -7.26 -15.91 -5.24
CA ASN A 86 -8.06 -15.30 -6.31
C ASN A 86 -8.83 -14.06 -5.84
N THR A 87 -9.38 -14.08 -4.63
CA THR A 87 -10.08 -12.92 -4.07
C THR A 87 -9.17 -11.73 -3.88
N LEU A 88 -7.97 -11.96 -3.39
CA LEU A 88 -6.96 -10.90 -3.21
C LEU A 88 -6.49 -10.36 -4.56
N TYR A 89 -6.23 -11.22 -5.51
CA TYR A 89 -5.85 -10.85 -6.87
C TYR A 89 -6.87 -9.90 -7.50
N LYS A 90 -8.15 -10.28 -7.44
CA LYS A 90 -9.25 -9.47 -7.99
C LYS A 90 -9.37 -8.12 -7.29
N ARG A 91 -9.19 -8.09 -5.98
CA ARG A 91 -9.25 -6.87 -5.20
C ARG A 91 -8.12 -5.91 -5.59
N ILE A 92 -6.92 -6.42 -5.75
CA ILE A 92 -5.76 -5.61 -6.14
C ILE A 92 -5.96 -5.01 -7.53
N LEU A 93 -6.46 -5.77 -8.48
CA LEU A 93 -6.75 -5.24 -9.82
C LEU A 93 -7.78 -4.12 -9.79
N ARG A 94 -8.82 -4.27 -8.98
CA ARG A 94 -9.86 -3.25 -8.82
C ARG A 94 -9.30 -1.98 -8.20
N ASN A 95 -8.51 -2.12 -7.15
CA ASN A 95 -7.91 -0.99 -6.46
C ASN A 95 -6.93 -0.23 -7.35
N LYS A 96 -6.18 -0.93 -8.17
CA LYS A 96 -5.24 -0.31 -9.10
C LYS A 96 -5.92 0.67 -10.03
N SER A 97 -7.05 0.30 -10.61
CA SER A 97 -7.82 1.18 -11.48
C SER A 97 -8.29 2.44 -10.75
N ALA A 98 -8.92 2.26 -9.60
CA ALA A 98 -9.42 3.38 -8.80
C ALA A 98 -8.29 4.30 -8.33
N HIS A 99 -7.19 3.72 -7.87
CA HIS A 99 -6.03 4.48 -7.40
C HIS A 99 -5.38 5.28 -8.52
N CYS A 100 -5.26 4.71 -9.70
CA CYS A 100 -4.70 5.43 -10.85
C CYS A 100 -5.54 6.65 -11.23
N GLN A 101 -6.86 6.53 -11.19
CA GLN A 101 -7.75 7.67 -11.45
C GLN A 101 -7.56 8.78 -10.43
N GLU A 102 -7.55 8.43 -9.15
CA GLU A 102 -7.39 9.40 -8.06
C GLU A 102 -6.06 10.14 -8.18
N VAL A 103 -4.98 9.42 -8.42
CA VAL A 103 -3.65 10.01 -8.57
C VAL A 103 -3.60 10.91 -9.80
N ASN A 104 -4.23 10.53 -10.88
CA ASN A 104 -4.30 11.37 -12.09
C ASN A 104 -5.03 12.68 -11.83
N GLU A 105 -6.14 12.66 -11.09
CA GLU A 105 -6.89 13.87 -10.75
C GLU A 105 -6.10 14.79 -9.84
N ILE A 106 -5.45 14.24 -8.83
CA ILE A 106 -4.60 15.00 -7.91
C ILE A 106 -3.47 15.67 -8.69
N ASN A 107 -2.82 14.95 -9.60
CA ASN A 107 -1.70 15.50 -10.34
C ASN A 107 -2.13 16.53 -11.38
N LYS A 108 -3.31 16.43 -11.94
CA LYS A 108 -3.87 17.48 -12.78
C LYS A 108 -4.02 18.80 -12.02
N SER A 109 -4.47 18.74 -10.78
CA SER A 109 -4.64 19.93 -9.96
C SER A 109 -3.31 20.60 -9.61
N TYR A 110 -2.22 19.86 -9.57
CA TYR A 110 -0.87 20.38 -9.33
C TYR A 110 -0.07 20.64 -10.60
N GLY A 111 -0.68 20.45 -11.78
CA GLY A 111 -0.01 20.68 -13.06
C GLY A 111 0.95 19.59 -13.50
N TYR A 112 0.94 18.43 -12.85
CA TYR A 112 1.75 17.29 -13.26
C TYR A 112 1.12 16.56 -14.45
N LYS A 113 1.95 15.96 -15.28
CA LYS A 113 1.51 15.18 -16.42
C LYS A 113 1.91 13.73 -16.28
N TYR A 114 1.02 12.84 -16.68
CA TYR A 114 1.31 11.41 -16.77
C TYR A 114 1.49 10.98 -18.21
N LYS A 115 2.44 10.10 -18.43
CA LYS A 115 2.57 9.38 -19.70
C LYS A 115 2.65 7.91 -19.39
N ASN A 116 1.75 7.13 -20.00
CA ASN A 116 1.68 5.67 -19.79
C ASN A 116 1.57 5.29 -18.31
N GLY A 117 0.81 6.10 -17.54
CA GLY A 117 0.61 5.87 -16.12
C GLY A 117 1.78 6.26 -15.23
N LYS A 118 2.80 6.91 -15.76
CA LYS A 118 3.95 7.39 -15.00
C LYS A 118 3.99 8.91 -14.95
N ILE A 119 4.42 9.44 -13.81
CA ILE A 119 4.66 10.88 -13.65
C ILE A 119 5.87 11.28 -14.48
N ARG A 120 5.72 12.35 -15.21
CA ARG A 120 6.83 12.94 -15.95
C ARG A 120 7.42 14.12 -15.22
#